data_a55cb35a8bd7a0f0fa6c315033e73ce5
#
_entry.id   a55cb35a8bd7a0f0fa6c315033e73ce5
#
_cell.length_a   1.000
_cell.length_b   1.000
_cell.length_c   1.000
_cell.angle_alpha   90.00
_cell.angle_beta   90.00
_cell.angle_gamma   90.00
#
_symmetry.space_group_name_H-M   'P 1'
#
loop_
_entity.id
_entity.type
_entity.pdbx_description
1 polymer ?
#
loop_
_entity_poly.entity_id
_entity_poly.type
_entity_poly.pdbx_seq_one_letter_code
_entity_poly.pdbx_strand_id
1 'polypeptide(L)'
;VISLRIRAALYAVALALLSVPTPAQAAPAVSESVLTLTVTDDGSSTPLGGTELLCQPAGGSHPQAAAACAALEAAGGDPERLAGRTGIFCNQLFQPVTARAAGLWRGVPVHWQRSFSNLCGLHTRTDPLFRV
;
A
#
# COMPACT_ATOMS: atom_id res chain seq x y z
N VAL A 1 -45.40 27.49 75.45
CA VAL A 1 -45.05 26.28 74.71
C VAL A 1 -44.54 26.68 73.32
N ILE A 2 -43.21 26.62 73.13
CA ILE A 2 -42.54 27.05 71.85
C ILE A 2 -42.27 25.83 71.04
N SER A 3 -42.96 25.72 69.92
CA SER A 3 -42.74 24.65 68.89
C SER A 3 -41.63 25.05 67.96
N LEU A 4 -40.48 24.43 68.10
CA LEU A 4 -39.33 24.61 67.27
C LEU A 4 -39.51 23.72 65.99
N ARG A 5 -39.82 24.32 64.84
CA ARG A 5 -39.91 23.61 63.60
C ARG A 5 -38.50 23.60 62.91
N ILE A 6 -37.82 22.48 63.02
CA ILE A 6 -36.56 22.24 62.31
C ILE A 6 -36.89 21.96 60.84
N ARG A 7 -36.53 22.87 59.95
CA ARG A 7 -36.55 22.63 58.48
C ARG A 7 -35.24 21.97 58.07
N ALA A 8 -35.28 20.70 57.84
CA ALA A 8 -34.16 19.98 57.19
C ALA A 8 -34.08 20.35 55.70
N ALA A 9 -33.06 21.10 55.31
CA ALA A 9 -32.73 21.36 53.93
C ALA A 9 -31.90 20.20 53.37
N LEU A 10 -32.50 19.41 52.48
CA LEU A 10 -31.81 18.35 51.76
C LEU A 10 -31.05 19.00 50.58
N TYR A 11 -29.75 19.09 50.70
CA TYR A 11 -28.86 19.42 49.57
C TYR A 11 -28.66 18.17 48.74
N ALA A 12 -29.33 18.08 47.58
CA ALA A 12 -29.04 17.08 46.56
C ALA A 12 -27.81 17.55 45.76
N VAL A 13 -26.68 16.95 46.05
CA VAL A 13 -25.47 17.14 45.24
C VAL A 13 -25.59 16.27 43.98
N ALA A 14 -25.95 16.85 42.85
CA ALA A 14 -25.92 16.18 41.56
C ALA A 14 -24.46 16.08 41.08
N LEU A 15 -23.84 14.93 41.19
CA LEU A 15 -22.58 14.62 40.52
C LEU A 15 -22.86 14.45 39.02
N ALA A 16 -22.58 15.47 38.22
CA ALA A 16 -22.54 15.38 36.77
C ALA A 16 -21.27 14.59 36.39
N LEU A 17 -21.41 13.32 36.03
CA LEU A 17 -20.35 12.52 35.42
C LEU A 17 -20.10 13.07 34.01
N LEU A 18 -19.07 13.86 33.85
CA LEU A 18 -18.55 14.29 32.55
C LEU A 18 -17.93 13.07 31.87
N SER A 19 -18.70 12.40 30.99
CA SER A 19 -18.21 11.36 30.12
C SER A 19 -17.35 12.03 29.05
N VAL A 20 -16.03 11.99 29.21
CA VAL A 20 -15.08 12.43 28.19
C VAL A 20 -15.09 11.35 27.09
N PRO A 21 -15.47 11.66 25.84
CA PRO A 21 -15.36 10.69 24.76
C PRO A 21 -13.87 10.41 24.52
N THR A 22 -13.43 9.20 24.80
CA THR A 22 -12.11 8.72 24.40
C THR A 22 -12.08 8.64 22.87
N PRO A 23 -11.08 9.25 22.19
CA PRO A 23 -10.93 9.07 20.75
C PRO A 23 -10.69 7.59 20.48
N ALA A 24 -11.57 6.99 19.69
CA ALA A 24 -11.40 5.63 19.20
C ALA A 24 -10.15 5.64 18.32
N GLN A 25 -9.06 5.00 18.76
CA GLN A 25 -7.89 4.78 17.93
C GLN A 25 -8.27 3.74 16.86
N ALA A 26 -8.30 4.18 15.61
CA ALA A 26 -8.48 3.27 14.49
C ALA A 26 -7.31 2.27 14.48
N ALA A 27 -7.60 0.97 14.48
CA ALA A 27 -6.59 -0.06 14.31
C ALA A 27 -5.89 0.15 12.94
N PRO A 28 -4.56 -0.09 12.81
CA PRO A 28 -3.87 0.00 11.54
C PRO A 28 -4.57 -0.91 10.53
N ALA A 29 -4.92 -0.35 9.37
CA ALA A 29 -5.56 -1.11 8.31
C ALA A 29 -4.58 -2.16 7.77
N VAL A 30 -4.96 -3.43 7.79
CA VAL A 30 -4.20 -4.50 7.15
C VAL A 30 -4.44 -4.41 5.65
N SER A 31 -3.36 -4.35 4.87
CA SER A 31 -3.47 -4.29 3.40
C SER A 31 -3.98 -5.62 2.84
N GLU A 32 -4.93 -5.55 1.89
CA GLU A 32 -5.50 -6.73 1.24
C GLU A 32 -4.55 -7.35 0.21
N SER A 33 -3.60 -6.56 -0.27
CA SER A 33 -2.63 -7.00 -1.27
C SER A 33 -1.22 -6.70 -0.77
N VAL A 34 -0.33 -7.67 -0.93
CA VAL A 34 1.10 -7.58 -0.57
C VAL A 34 1.91 -8.20 -1.69
N LEU A 35 2.73 -7.42 -2.36
CA LEU A 35 3.59 -7.87 -3.45
C LEU A 35 5.05 -7.52 -3.16
N THR A 36 5.93 -8.48 -3.34
CA THR A 36 7.38 -8.26 -3.43
C THR A 36 7.74 -8.09 -4.90
N LEU A 37 8.36 -6.96 -5.22
CA LEU A 37 8.80 -6.60 -6.56
C LEU A 37 10.32 -6.60 -6.59
N THR A 38 10.92 -7.25 -7.58
CA THR A 38 12.38 -7.30 -7.75
C THR A 38 12.78 -7.13 -9.21
N VAL A 39 13.92 -6.52 -9.44
CA VAL A 39 14.58 -6.41 -10.74
C VAL A 39 16.01 -6.90 -10.60
N THR A 40 16.40 -7.80 -11.47
CA THR A 40 17.75 -8.41 -11.49
C THR A 40 18.40 -8.18 -12.86
N ASP A 41 19.68 -7.84 -12.85
CA ASP A 41 20.52 -7.84 -14.06
C ASP A 41 20.83 -9.30 -14.44
N ASP A 42 20.47 -9.68 -15.66
CA ASP A 42 20.61 -11.07 -16.10
C ASP A 42 22.06 -11.44 -16.45
N GLY A 43 22.88 -10.45 -16.82
CA GLY A 43 24.28 -10.67 -17.16
C GLY A 43 25.15 -10.98 -15.96
N SER A 44 24.89 -10.30 -14.85
CA SER A 44 25.65 -10.45 -13.59
C SER A 44 24.90 -11.19 -12.49
N SER A 45 23.62 -11.46 -12.69
CA SER A 45 22.69 -11.95 -11.65
C SER A 45 22.61 -11.05 -10.42
N THR A 46 22.91 -9.76 -10.59
CA THR A 46 22.92 -8.78 -9.51
C THR A 46 21.54 -8.16 -9.33
N PRO A 47 21.00 -8.10 -8.09
CA PRO A 47 19.79 -7.33 -7.84
C PRO A 47 20.01 -5.85 -8.14
N LEU A 48 19.16 -5.27 -9.00
CA LEU A 48 19.17 -3.84 -9.32
C LEU A 48 18.23 -3.05 -8.42
N GLY A 49 17.19 -3.70 -7.90
CA GLY A 49 16.25 -3.10 -6.99
C GLY A 49 15.24 -4.11 -6.49
N GLY A 50 14.61 -3.76 -5.39
CA GLY A 50 13.53 -4.54 -4.79
C GLY A 50 12.74 -3.71 -3.81
N THR A 51 11.42 -3.95 -3.75
CA THR A 51 10.54 -3.21 -2.87
C THR A 51 9.30 -4.04 -2.52
N GLU A 52 8.67 -3.68 -1.42
CA GLU A 52 7.36 -4.20 -1.04
C GLU A 52 6.29 -3.17 -1.42
N LEU A 53 5.29 -3.64 -2.13
CA LEU A 53 4.09 -2.87 -2.46
C LEU A 53 2.91 -3.41 -1.68
N LEU A 54 2.31 -2.57 -0.86
CA LEU A 54 1.03 -2.82 -0.21
C LEU A 54 -0.06 -2.07 -0.95
N CYS A 55 -1.21 -2.72 -1.13
CA CYS A 55 -2.38 -2.06 -1.72
C CYS A 55 -3.63 -2.37 -0.89
N GLN A 56 -4.60 -1.46 -0.93
CA GLN A 56 -5.84 -1.49 -0.15
C GLN A 56 -5.59 -1.60 1.38
N PRO A 57 -4.96 -0.56 2.00
CA PRO A 57 -4.52 0.73 1.42
C PRO A 57 -3.12 0.66 0.81
N ALA A 58 -2.80 1.65 -0.06
CA ALA A 58 -1.47 1.80 -0.67
C ALA A 58 -0.40 2.09 0.39
N GLY A 59 0.74 1.42 0.28
CA GLY A 59 1.85 1.56 1.22
C GLY A 59 3.03 0.65 0.90
N GLY A 60 3.80 0.31 1.93
CA GLY A 60 5.05 -0.44 1.80
C GLY A 60 6.23 0.47 1.48
N SER A 61 7.32 -0.11 0.98
CA SER A 61 8.55 0.62 0.64
C SER A 61 8.57 1.14 -0.81
N HIS A 62 7.52 0.87 -1.59
CA HIS A 62 7.45 1.30 -2.98
C HIS A 62 7.41 2.83 -3.09
N PRO A 63 8.29 3.47 -3.91
CA PRO A 63 8.39 4.94 -3.97
C PRO A 63 7.15 5.62 -4.55
N GLN A 64 6.34 4.90 -5.31
CA GLN A 64 5.11 5.39 -5.94
C GLN A 64 3.93 4.44 -5.66
N ALA A 65 3.76 4.02 -4.40
CA ALA A 65 2.79 2.99 -4.02
C ALA A 65 1.36 3.28 -4.51
N ALA A 66 0.86 4.49 -4.35
CA ALA A 66 -0.50 4.84 -4.78
C ALA A 66 -0.69 4.68 -6.30
N ALA A 67 0.28 5.15 -7.10
CA ALA A 67 0.22 5.03 -8.56
C ALA A 67 0.39 3.57 -9.02
N ALA A 68 1.28 2.81 -8.39
CA ALA A 68 1.48 1.39 -8.67
C ALA A 68 0.24 0.56 -8.34
N CYS A 69 -0.41 0.83 -7.20
CA CYS A 69 -1.67 0.19 -6.84
C CYS A 69 -2.79 0.51 -7.83
N ALA A 70 -2.92 1.77 -8.26
CA ALA A 70 -3.93 2.17 -9.25
C ALA A 70 -3.70 1.48 -10.60
N ALA A 71 -2.44 1.38 -11.05
CA ALA A 71 -2.09 0.69 -12.29
C ALA A 71 -2.41 -0.82 -12.23
N LEU A 72 -2.07 -1.48 -11.12
CA LEU A 72 -2.42 -2.88 -10.90
C LEU A 72 -3.93 -3.11 -10.80
N GLU A 73 -4.65 -2.23 -10.15
CA GLU A 73 -6.12 -2.30 -10.08
C GLU A 73 -6.72 -2.27 -11.49
N ALA A 74 -6.28 -1.34 -12.35
CA ALA A 74 -6.72 -1.24 -13.73
C ALA A 74 -6.35 -2.49 -14.56
N ALA A 75 -5.27 -3.18 -14.19
CA ALA A 75 -4.81 -4.43 -14.80
C ALA A 75 -5.43 -5.69 -14.17
N GLY A 76 -6.33 -5.54 -13.21
CA GLY A 76 -6.96 -6.67 -12.49
C GLY A 76 -5.97 -7.47 -11.63
N GLY A 77 -4.89 -6.84 -11.16
CA GLY A 77 -3.84 -7.48 -10.35
C GLY A 77 -2.81 -8.27 -11.15
N ASP A 78 -2.88 -8.23 -12.48
CA ASP A 78 -1.97 -8.95 -13.38
C ASP A 78 -0.92 -8.01 -13.98
N PRO A 79 0.37 -8.13 -13.59
CA PRO A 79 1.43 -7.29 -14.15
C PRO A 79 1.59 -7.41 -15.68
N GLU A 80 1.20 -8.54 -16.29
CA GLU A 80 1.25 -8.71 -17.73
C GLU A 80 0.28 -7.79 -18.47
N ARG A 81 -0.78 -7.36 -17.81
CA ARG A 81 -1.86 -6.53 -18.37
C ARG A 81 -1.69 -5.05 -18.09
N LEU A 82 -0.57 -4.62 -17.51
CA LEU A 82 -0.28 -3.21 -17.29
C LEU A 82 -0.32 -2.44 -18.61
N ALA A 83 -0.90 -1.25 -18.60
CA ALA A 83 -0.97 -0.39 -19.78
C ALA A 83 0.42 0.12 -20.20
N GLY A 84 1.31 0.34 -19.23
CA GLY A 84 2.63 0.90 -19.48
C GLY A 84 2.57 2.36 -19.91
N ARG A 85 3.61 2.80 -20.60
CA ARG A 85 3.72 4.16 -21.19
C ARG A 85 3.84 4.07 -22.68
N THR A 86 3.14 4.94 -23.40
CA THR A 86 3.20 5.07 -24.86
C THR A 86 4.12 6.22 -25.28
N GLY A 87 4.61 6.19 -26.51
CA GLY A 87 5.43 7.26 -27.08
C GLY A 87 6.84 7.36 -26.52
N ILE A 88 7.31 6.34 -25.81
CA ILE A 88 8.68 6.26 -25.30
C ILE A 88 9.53 5.43 -26.25
N PHE A 89 10.63 6.03 -26.70
CA PHE A 89 11.63 5.34 -27.51
C PHE A 89 12.81 4.93 -26.63
N CYS A 90 13.07 3.63 -26.55
CA CYS A 90 14.24 3.10 -25.86
C CYS A 90 15.39 2.91 -26.83
N ASN A 91 16.63 3.08 -26.35
CA ASN A 91 17.82 2.71 -27.11
C ASN A 91 17.84 1.19 -27.34
N GLN A 92 18.65 0.73 -28.31
CA GLN A 92 18.81 -0.68 -28.66
C GLN A 92 19.89 -1.38 -27.83
N LEU A 93 20.32 -0.80 -26.73
CA LEU A 93 21.34 -1.38 -25.87
C LEU A 93 20.80 -2.67 -25.24
N PHE A 94 21.54 -3.76 -25.42
CA PHE A 94 21.18 -5.06 -24.86
C PHE A 94 21.86 -5.23 -23.50
N GLN A 95 21.12 -4.93 -22.44
CA GLN A 95 21.46 -5.15 -21.03
C GLN A 95 20.24 -5.80 -20.36
N PRO A 96 20.09 -7.12 -20.55
CA PRO A 96 18.85 -7.80 -20.18
C PRO A 96 18.64 -7.78 -18.67
N VAL A 97 17.38 -7.56 -18.29
CA VAL A 97 16.94 -7.54 -16.90
C VAL A 97 15.69 -8.40 -16.76
N THR A 98 15.54 -9.04 -15.60
CA THR A 98 14.34 -9.79 -15.25
C THR A 98 13.62 -9.13 -14.11
N ALA A 99 12.35 -8.82 -14.33
CA ALA A 99 11.42 -8.33 -13.30
C ALA A 99 10.57 -9.47 -12.77
N ARG A 100 10.31 -9.45 -11.46
CA ARG A 100 9.45 -10.42 -10.76
C ARG A 100 8.49 -9.71 -9.83
N ALA A 101 7.24 -10.19 -9.82
CA ALA A 101 6.23 -9.84 -8.83
C ALA A 101 5.71 -11.11 -8.18
N ALA A 102 5.78 -11.19 -6.87
CA ALA A 102 5.32 -12.34 -6.11
C ALA A 102 4.58 -11.89 -4.85
N GLY A 103 3.50 -12.58 -4.51
CA GLY A 103 2.72 -12.30 -3.32
C GLY A 103 1.23 -12.55 -3.50
N LEU A 104 0.42 -11.68 -2.93
CA LEU A 104 -1.04 -11.78 -2.96
C LEU A 104 -1.64 -10.48 -3.48
N TRP A 105 -2.59 -10.59 -4.39
CA TRP A 105 -3.48 -9.53 -4.82
C TRP A 105 -4.90 -9.87 -4.39
N ARG A 106 -5.44 -9.15 -3.40
CA ARG A 106 -6.76 -9.41 -2.82
C ARG A 106 -6.95 -10.90 -2.47
N GLY A 107 -5.93 -11.49 -1.85
CA GLY A 107 -5.91 -12.89 -1.45
C GLY A 107 -5.61 -13.90 -2.57
N VAL A 108 -5.48 -13.45 -3.83
CA VAL A 108 -5.14 -14.31 -4.97
C VAL A 108 -3.63 -14.32 -5.16
N PRO A 109 -2.97 -15.49 -5.24
CA PRO A 109 -1.54 -15.58 -5.48
C PRO A 109 -1.12 -14.95 -6.82
N VAL A 110 -0.07 -14.12 -6.77
CA VAL A 110 0.59 -13.54 -7.95
C VAL A 110 1.99 -14.11 -8.03
N HIS A 111 2.31 -14.71 -9.18
CA HIS A 111 3.65 -15.18 -9.54
C HIS A 111 3.91 -14.77 -10.98
N TRP A 112 4.51 -13.61 -11.16
CA TRP A 112 4.80 -13.08 -12.46
C TRP A 112 6.30 -12.85 -12.62
N GLN A 113 6.83 -13.14 -13.80
CA GLN A 113 8.22 -12.92 -14.17
C GLN A 113 8.32 -12.63 -15.67
N ARG A 114 9.14 -11.65 -16.02
CA ARG A 114 9.43 -11.34 -17.41
C ARG A 114 10.81 -10.72 -17.56
N SER A 115 11.53 -11.13 -18.61
CA SER A 115 12.79 -10.51 -19.03
C SER A 115 12.55 -9.46 -20.10
N PHE A 116 13.39 -8.41 -20.04
CA PHE A 116 13.37 -7.28 -20.97
C PHE A 116 14.78 -7.05 -21.50
N SER A 117 14.90 -6.49 -22.70
CA SER A 117 16.19 -6.22 -23.32
C SER A 117 17.04 -5.20 -22.55
N ASN A 118 16.39 -4.33 -21.77
CA ASN A 118 17.04 -3.33 -20.92
C ASN A 118 16.02 -2.71 -19.94
N LEU A 119 16.51 -1.90 -19.00
CA LEU A 119 15.68 -1.19 -18.02
C LEU A 119 14.68 -0.23 -18.68
N CYS A 120 15.04 0.41 -19.78
CA CYS A 120 14.11 1.29 -20.49
C CYS A 120 12.87 0.53 -20.96
N GLY A 121 13.06 -0.64 -21.57
CA GLY A 121 11.97 -1.51 -22.01
C GLY A 121 11.11 -2.00 -20.85
N LEU A 122 11.74 -2.39 -19.75
CA LEU A 122 11.04 -2.75 -18.52
C LEU A 122 10.16 -1.59 -18.03
N HIS A 123 10.75 -0.42 -17.81
CA HIS A 123 10.01 0.73 -17.28
C HIS A 123 8.89 1.18 -18.22
N THR A 124 9.12 1.19 -19.54
CA THR A 124 8.09 1.56 -20.51
C THR A 124 6.89 0.62 -20.44
N ARG A 125 7.15 -0.68 -20.26
CA ARG A 125 6.09 -1.70 -20.29
C ARG A 125 5.33 -1.81 -18.96
N THR A 126 5.99 -1.51 -17.84
CA THR A 126 5.46 -1.81 -16.51
C THR A 126 5.27 -0.59 -15.60
N ASP A 127 5.55 0.63 -16.10
CA ASP A 127 5.42 1.86 -15.32
C ASP A 127 4.02 2.01 -14.70
N PRO A 128 3.91 2.38 -13.43
CA PRO A 128 4.97 2.72 -12.48
C PRO A 128 5.41 1.53 -11.57
N LEU A 129 4.96 0.30 -11.84
CA LEU A 129 5.10 -0.83 -10.91
C LEU A 129 6.56 -1.17 -10.58
N PHE A 130 7.45 -1.21 -11.57
CA PHE A 130 8.86 -1.57 -11.37
C PHE A 130 9.79 -0.35 -11.34
N ARG A 131 9.34 0.74 -10.71
CA ARG A 131 10.19 1.88 -10.30
C ARG A 131 10.81 1.59 -8.93
N VAL A 132 11.58 0.53 -8.82
CA VAL A 132 12.15 -0.01 -7.59
C VAL A 132 13.61 0.39 -7.44
#